data_6ecbd08627e858800f788740893dba03
#
_entry.id   6ecbd08627e858800f788740893dba03
#
_cell.length_a   1.000
_cell.length_b   1.000
_cell.length_c   1.000
_cell.angle_alpha   90.00
_cell.angle_beta   90.00
_cell.angle_gamma   90.00
#
_symmetry.space_group_name_H-M   'P 1'
#
loop_
_entity.id
_entity.type
_entity.pdbx_description
1 polymer ?
#
loop_
_entity_poly.entity_id
_entity_poly.type
_entity_poly.pdbx_seq_one_letter_code
_entity_poly.pdbx_strand_id
1 'polypeptide(L)'
;MMLEGRMIERNGVTVEGGKVLHALNEAVIVRNSAFRALNFNVYVDGHLLNNLNADGIIVATATGSTAYNLSAGGPLVEPKAQLMLLTPVCAHTLNTRSVVLSAEDAIVIEMVKTTRNEAIKAEAVFDGGSSFPLQYGDRIEIRRSEEVTNLVKLSRRSFLSTLHKKLSS
;
A
#
# COMPACT_ATOMS: atom_id res chain seq x y z
N MET A 1 -3.65 6.67 -13.14
CA MET A 1 -3.88 7.00 -11.71
C MET A 1 -2.57 6.82 -10.97
N MET A 2 -2.26 7.71 -10.06
CA MET A 2 -1.17 7.58 -9.09
C MET A 2 -1.74 7.60 -7.68
N LEU A 3 -0.97 7.09 -6.72
CA LEU A 3 -1.24 7.26 -5.29
C LEU A 3 -0.45 8.44 -4.75
N GLU A 4 -0.98 9.06 -3.72
CA GLU A 4 -0.23 9.93 -2.83
C GLU A 4 -0.36 9.46 -1.38
N GLY A 5 0.68 9.69 -0.60
CA GLY A 5 0.68 9.36 0.81
C GLY A 5 1.31 10.44 1.65
N ARG A 6 0.75 10.66 2.83
CA ARG A 6 1.24 11.63 3.80
C ARG A 6 1.09 11.13 5.23
N MET A 7 1.99 11.55 6.08
CA MET A 7 1.87 11.36 7.52
C MET A 7 0.77 12.30 8.02
N ILE A 8 -0.25 11.77 8.68
CA ILE A 8 -1.34 12.57 9.26
C ILE A 8 -1.27 12.67 10.78
N GLU A 9 -0.60 11.71 11.42
CA GLU A 9 -0.41 11.71 12.86
C GLU A 9 0.94 11.06 13.22
N ARG A 10 1.66 11.65 14.17
CA ARG A 10 2.91 11.13 14.71
C ARG A 10 2.85 11.09 16.23
N ASN A 11 2.95 9.90 16.81
CA ASN A 11 2.85 9.69 18.26
C ASN A 11 1.61 10.34 18.90
N GLY A 12 0.45 10.28 18.24
CA GLY A 12 -0.79 10.87 18.74
C GLY A 12 -0.90 12.40 18.51
N VAL A 13 0.03 13.00 17.76
CA VAL A 13 0.01 14.43 17.41
C VAL A 13 -0.26 14.59 15.92
N THR A 14 -1.27 15.37 15.58
CA THR A 14 -1.62 15.70 14.18
C THR A 14 -0.46 16.38 13.48
N VAL A 15 -0.13 15.93 12.25
CA VAL A 15 0.89 16.53 11.39
C VAL A 15 0.22 17.37 10.32
N GLU A 16 0.39 18.68 10.38
CA GLU A 16 -0.11 19.62 9.37
C GLU A 16 0.98 19.95 8.35
N GLY A 17 0.61 20.04 7.07
CA GLY A 17 1.50 20.51 6.00
C GLY A 17 2.72 19.59 5.77
N GLY A 18 2.62 18.31 6.08
CA GLY A 18 3.71 17.34 5.91
C GLY A 18 4.09 17.07 4.46
N LYS A 19 5.27 16.48 4.27
CA LYS A 19 5.73 15.97 2.97
C LYS A 19 4.71 14.99 2.39
N VAL A 20 4.42 15.11 1.10
CA VAL A 20 3.62 14.17 0.31
C VAL A 20 4.56 13.36 -0.57
N LEU A 21 4.35 12.04 -0.64
CA LEU A 21 5.04 11.14 -1.55
C LEU A 21 4.05 10.54 -2.53
N HIS A 22 4.52 10.27 -3.74
CA HIS A 22 3.69 9.76 -4.83
C HIS A 22 4.21 8.39 -5.30
N ALA A 23 3.28 7.54 -5.78
CA ALA A 23 3.60 6.26 -6.41
C ALA A 23 2.74 6.02 -7.64
N LEU A 24 3.37 5.49 -8.69
CA LEU A 24 2.69 4.97 -9.88
C LEU A 24 2.17 3.54 -9.64
N ASN A 25 2.98 2.71 -8.98
CA ASN A 25 2.65 1.33 -8.70
C ASN A 25 2.05 1.15 -7.31
N GLU A 26 2.83 1.38 -6.25
CA GLU A 26 2.40 1.09 -4.88
C GLU A 26 3.09 1.90 -3.79
N ALA A 27 2.38 2.05 -2.67
CA ALA A 27 2.94 2.39 -1.38
C ALA A 27 3.01 1.11 -0.53
N VAL A 28 4.18 0.82 0.03
CA VAL A 28 4.43 -0.37 0.84
C VAL A 28 4.82 0.05 2.25
N ILE A 29 4.08 -0.41 3.26
CA ILE A 29 4.53 -0.30 4.64
C ILE A 29 5.18 -1.61 5.01
N VAL A 30 6.46 -1.56 5.37
CA VAL A 30 7.28 -2.74 5.62
C VAL A 30 8.15 -2.54 6.86
N ARG A 31 8.44 -3.64 7.54
CA ARG A 31 9.35 -3.64 8.69
C ARG A 31 10.82 -3.53 8.23
N ASN A 32 11.63 -2.83 9.04
CA ASN A 32 13.09 -2.75 8.88
C ASN A 32 13.83 -3.80 9.73
N SER A 33 13.12 -4.67 10.48
CA SER A 33 13.72 -5.69 11.35
C SER A 33 13.27 -7.10 10.97
N ALA A 34 14.20 -8.06 10.98
CA ALA A 34 14.03 -9.38 10.35
C ALA A 34 13.03 -10.34 11.02
N PHE A 35 12.57 -10.15 12.25
CA PHE A 35 11.93 -11.24 13.01
C PHE A 35 10.58 -10.92 13.68
N ARG A 36 9.92 -9.82 13.36
CA ARG A 36 8.65 -9.45 14.01
C ARG A 36 7.64 -8.89 13.04
N ALA A 37 6.46 -9.48 13.04
CA ALA A 37 5.31 -8.93 12.32
C ALA A 37 4.90 -7.56 12.91
N LEU A 38 4.38 -6.71 12.05
CA LEU A 38 3.80 -5.43 12.41
C LEU A 38 2.30 -5.62 12.72
N ASN A 39 1.76 -4.78 13.60
CA ASN A 39 0.33 -4.69 13.80
C ASN A 39 -0.18 -3.38 13.23
N PHE A 40 -1.24 -3.50 12.45
CA PHE A 40 -1.88 -2.39 11.76
C PHE A 40 -3.36 -2.32 12.10
N ASN A 41 -3.89 -1.13 12.32
CA ASN A 41 -5.29 -0.85 12.11
C ASN A 41 -5.42 -0.18 10.75
N VAL A 42 -6.29 -0.71 9.91
CA VAL A 42 -6.57 -0.17 8.58
C VAL A 42 -7.97 0.41 8.57
N TYR A 43 -8.07 1.67 8.19
CA TYR A 43 -9.34 2.38 8.05
C TYR A 43 -9.54 2.77 6.59
N VAL A 44 -10.80 2.73 6.15
CA VAL A 44 -11.24 3.24 4.85
C VAL A 44 -12.36 4.24 5.11
N ASP A 45 -12.19 5.47 4.64
CA ASP A 45 -13.11 6.58 4.87
C ASP A 45 -13.51 6.75 6.35
N GLY A 46 -12.53 6.60 7.24
CA GLY A 46 -12.71 6.70 8.69
C GLY A 46 -13.31 5.46 9.37
N HIS A 47 -13.70 4.43 8.63
CA HIS A 47 -14.25 3.20 9.17
C HIS A 47 -13.17 2.12 9.30
N LEU A 48 -13.08 1.47 10.45
CA LEU A 48 -12.14 0.37 10.66
C LEU A 48 -12.49 -0.80 9.74
N LEU A 49 -11.60 -1.08 8.78
CA LEU A 49 -11.72 -2.22 7.88
C LEU A 49 -11.20 -3.50 8.52
N ASN A 50 -9.99 -3.44 9.10
CA ASN A 50 -9.34 -4.64 9.65
C ASN A 50 -8.22 -4.30 10.65
N ASN A 51 -7.95 -5.27 11.53
CA ASN A 51 -6.75 -5.30 12.38
C ASN A 51 -5.83 -6.39 11.81
N LEU A 52 -4.66 -6.02 11.34
CA LEU A 52 -3.74 -6.91 10.64
C LEU A 52 -2.47 -7.14 11.45
N ASN A 53 -2.02 -8.40 11.47
CA ASN A 53 -0.69 -8.77 11.90
C ASN A 53 0.04 -9.38 10.70
N ALA A 54 1.04 -8.67 10.17
CA ALA A 54 1.71 -9.02 8.91
C ALA A 54 3.14 -8.47 8.86
N ASP A 55 3.95 -8.95 7.92
CA ASP A 55 5.27 -8.42 7.66
C ASP A 55 5.24 -7.04 7.00
N GLY A 56 4.13 -6.73 6.35
CA GLY A 56 3.87 -5.45 5.72
C GLY A 56 2.47 -5.38 5.13
N ILE A 57 2.19 -4.25 4.50
CA ILE A 57 0.93 -3.99 3.79
C ILE A 57 1.23 -3.17 2.54
N ILE A 58 0.61 -3.53 1.43
CA ILE A 58 0.73 -2.87 0.14
C ILE A 58 -0.59 -2.18 -0.19
N VAL A 59 -0.51 -0.90 -0.57
CA VAL A 59 -1.60 -0.21 -1.28
C VAL A 59 -1.12 0.02 -2.70
N ALA A 60 -1.75 -0.63 -3.67
CA ALA A 60 -1.34 -0.58 -5.07
C ALA A 60 -2.41 0.03 -5.97
N THR A 61 -1.97 0.65 -7.05
CA THR A 61 -2.82 1.05 -8.19
C THR A 61 -3.15 -0.18 -9.04
N ALA A 62 -4.09 -0.03 -9.98
CA ALA A 62 -4.31 -1.04 -11.02
C ALA A 62 -3.03 -1.31 -11.85
N THR A 63 -2.21 -0.29 -12.11
CA THR A 63 -0.89 -0.45 -12.76
C THR A 63 0.05 -1.28 -11.90
N GLY A 64 0.13 -1.00 -10.61
CA GLY A 64 0.95 -1.71 -9.63
C GLY A 64 0.48 -3.13 -9.33
N SER A 65 -0.72 -3.53 -9.78
CA SER A 65 -1.22 -4.90 -9.59
C SER A 65 -0.27 -5.98 -10.14
N THR A 66 0.55 -5.64 -11.12
CA THR A 66 1.55 -6.53 -11.74
C THR A 66 2.97 -6.35 -11.18
N ALA A 67 3.16 -5.46 -10.20
CA ALA A 67 4.43 -5.20 -9.52
C ALA A 67 4.52 -5.99 -8.21
N TYR A 68 4.88 -5.39 -7.10
CA TYR A 68 5.06 -6.09 -5.82
C TYR A 68 3.76 -6.71 -5.28
N ASN A 69 2.61 -6.07 -5.58
CA ASN A 69 1.30 -6.62 -5.27
C ASN A 69 1.11 -8.07 -5.78
N LEU A 70 1.58 -8.36 -7.01
CA LEU A 70 1.49 -9.71 -7.59
C LEU A 70 2.32 -10.72 -6.78
N SER A 71 3.54 -10.34 -6.39
CA SER A 71 4.43 -11.20 -5.58
C SER A 71 3.86 -11.47 -4.19
N ALA A 72 3.08 -10.54 -3.64
CA ALA A 72 2.38 -10.69 -2.37
C ALA A 72 1.07 -11.49 -2.48
N GLY A 73 0.72 -12.00 -3.67
CA GLY A 73 -0.51 -12.78 -3.89
C GLY A 73 -1.75 -11.93 -4.12
N GLY A 74 -1.58 -10.63 -4.39
CA GLY A 74 -2.68 -9.75 -4.76
C GLY A 74 -3.23 -10.04 -6.17
N PRO A 75 -4.45 -9.58 -6.48
CA PRO A 75 -5.08 -9.84 -7.77
C PRO A 75 -4.40 -9.06 -8.91
N LEU A 76 -4.47 -9.64 -10.11
CA LEU A 76 -4.14 -8.95 -11.35
C LEU A 76 -5.33 -8.09 -11.79
N VAL A 77 -5.05 -6.84 -12.13
CA VAL A 77 -6.07 -5.86 -12.54
C VAL A 77 -5.67 -5.19 -13.83
N GLU A 78 -6.63 -4.93 -14.71
CA GLU A 78 -6.40 -4.16 -15.91
C GLU A 78 -5.99 -2.71 -15.55
N PRO A 79 -4.88 -2.18 -16.10
CA PRO A 79 -4.35 -0.85 -15.74
C PRO A 79 -5.31 0.33 -15.94
N LYS A 80 -6.39 0.14 -16.71
CA LYS A 80 -7.44 1.15 -16.92
C LYS A 80 -8.44 1.26 -15.77
N ALA A 81 -8.48 0.26 -14.87
CA ALA A 81 -9.43 0.26 -13.77
C ALA A 81 -9.12 1.39 -12.77
N GLN A 82 -10.16 2.03 -12.29
CA GLN A 82 -10.09 3.10 -11.29
C GLN A 82 -10.36 2.50 -9.91
N LEU A 83 -9.31 1.92 -9.32
CA LEU A 83 -9.40 1.24 -8.04
C LEU A 83 -8.02 1.20 -7.35
N MET A 84 -8.05 0.90 -6.06
CA MET A 84 -6.87 0.60 -5.25
C MET A 84 -6.95 -0.83 -4.73
N LEU A 85 -5.80 -1.45 -4.54
CA LEU A 85 -5.64 -2.78 -3.97
C LEU A 85 -4.96 -2.66 -2.61
N LEU A 86 -5.55 -3.24 -1.59
CA LEU A 86 -4.94 -3.38 -0.27
C LEU A 86 -4.54 -4.84 -0.08
N THR A 87 -3.24 -5.12 -0.05
CA THR A 87 -2.71 -6.49 0.01
C THR A 87 -1.74 -6.63 1.18
N PRO A 88 -2.07 -7.45 2.18
CA PRO A 88 -1.14 -7.81 3.27
C PRO A 88 0.03 -8.65 2.76
N VAL A 89 1.22 -8.43 3.32
CA VAL A 89 2.43 -9.22 3.03
C VAL A 89 2.66 -10.20 4.17
N CYS A 90 2.68 -11.50 3.87
CA CYS A 90 2.90 -12.57 4.84
C CYS A 90 2.04 -12.40 6.11
N ALA A 91 0.74 -12.24 5.93
CA ALA A 91 -0.18 -12.10 7.06
C ALA A 91 -0.17 -13.35 7.96
N HIS A 92 -0.15 -13.11 9.27
CA HIS A 92 -0.14 -14.18 10.28
C HIS A 92 -1.56 -14.64 10.69
N THR A 93 -2.58 -14.15 10.01
CA THR A 93 -4.00 -14.51 10.22
C THR A 93 -4.52 -15.31 9.02
N LEU A 94 -5.17 -16.45 9.29
CA LEU A 94 -5.56 -17.44 8.26
C LEU A 94 -6.57 -16.93 7.21
N ASN A 95 -7.35 -15.90 7.53
CA ASN A 95 -8.44 -15.43 6.66
C ASN A 95 -8.16 -14.05 6.01
N THR A 96 -6.90 -13.62 6.01
CA THR A 96 -6.56 -12.34 5.41
C THR A 96 -6.52 -12.44 3.88
N ARG A 97 -7.23 -11.55 3.21
CA ARG A 97 -7.32 -11.47 1.74
C ARG A 97 -6.98 -10.06 1.29
N SER A 98 -6.55 -9.93 0.04
CA SER A 98 -6.50 -8.64 -0.63
C SER A 98 -7.91 -8.07 -0.76
N VAL A 99 -8.03 -6.76 -0.55
CA VAL A 99 -9.28 -6.02 -0.68
C VAL A 99 -9.16 -5.08 -1.87
N VAL A 100 -10.20 -5.03 -2.68
CA VAL A 100 -10.34 -4.08 -3.79
C VAL A 100 -11.19 -2.91 -3.31
N LEU A 101 -10.66 -1.71 -3.42
CA LEU A 101 -11.26 -0.46 -2.96
C LEU A 101 -11.47 0.50 -4.13
N SER A 102 -12.39 1.44 -3.98
CA SER A 102 -12.57 2.51 -4.97
C SER A 102 -11.32 3.39 -5.06
N ALA A 103 -11.08 3.97 -6.24
CA ALA A 103 -10.05 4.99 -6.39
C ALA A 103 -10.34 6.28 -5.59
N GLU A 104 -11.58 6.49 -5.18
CA GLU A 104 -12.01 7.68 -4.43
C GLU A 104 -11.91 7.48 -2.91
N ASP A 105 -11.65 6.26 -2.43
CA ASP A 105 -11.54 5.96 -1.01
C ASP A 105 -10.22 6.54 -0.43
N ALA A 106 -10.26 6.92 0.84
CA ALA A 106 -9.08 7.31 1.61
C ALA A 106 -8.70 6.19 2.58
N ILE A 107 -7.50 5.66 2.44
CA ILE A 107 -6.97 4.56 3.27
C ILE A 107 -6.07 5.16 4.33
N VAL A 108 -6.38 4.92 5.61
CA VAL A 108 -5.50 5.29 6.73
C VAL A 108 -4.95 4.02 7.36
N ILE A 109 -3.63 3.95 7.49
CA ILE A 109 -2.92 2.86 8.14
C ILE A 109 -2.26 3.38 9.40
N GLU A 110 -2.64 2.82 10.53
CA GLU A 110 -2.14 3.12 11.86
C GLU A 110 -1.18 2.01 12.31
N MET A 111 -0.01 2.40 12.79
CA MET A 111 0.96 1.49 13.41
C MET A 111 0.59 1.24 14.86
N VAL A 112 0.11 0.03 15.18
CA VAL A 112 -0.37 -0.32 16.52
C VAL A 112 0.74 -0.90 17.37
N LYS A 113 0.86 -0.40 18.62
CA LYS A 113 1.81 -0.91 19.60
C LYS A 113 1.41 -2.31 20.07
N THR A 114 2.37 -3.21 20.12
CA THR A 114 2.19 -4.51 20.78
C THR A 114 2.53 -4.41 22.26
N THR A 115 2.10 -5.39 23.05
CA THR A 115 2.38 -5.49 24.51
C THR A 115 3.86 -5.64 24.83
N ARG A 116 4.72 -5.94 23.87
CA ARG A 116 6.18 -6.03 24.02
C ARG A 116 6.81 -4.67 23.70
N ASN A 117 7.40 -4.05 24.71
CA ASN A 117 7.92 -2.67 24.78
C ASN A 117 9.15 -2.36 23.87
N GLU A 118 9.26 -2.91 22.69
CA GLU A 118 10.41 -2.66 21.84
C GLU A 118 10.08 -1.71 20.68
N ALA A 119 10.99 -0.79 20.39
CA ALA A 119 10.90 0.12 19.25
C ALA A 119 10.97 -0.69 17.95
N ILE A 120 9.85 -0.85 17.25
CA ILE A 120 9.83 -1.37 15.90
C ILE A 120 10.11 -0.21 14.95
N LYS A 121 11.02 -0.43 14.02
CA LYS A 121 11.27 0.48 12.90
C LYS A 121 10.57 -0.09 11.68
N ALA A 122 9.71 0.71 11.10
CA ALA A 122 9.03 0.43 9.84
C ALA A 122 9.21 1.63 8.89
N GLU A 123 8.95 1.41 7.63
CA GLU A 123 8.96 2.46 6.61
C GLU A 123 7.74 2.33 5.70
N ALA A 124 7.17 3.46 5.31
CA ALA A 124 6.28 3.54 4.17
C ALA A 124 7.08 3.97 2.95
N VAL A 125 7.27 3.06 2.00
CA VAL A 125 8.09 3.23 0.79
C VAL A 125 7.18 3.38 -0.43
N PHE A 126 7.47 4.34 -1.29
CA PHE A 126 6.71 4.66 -2.50
C PHE A 126 7.54 4.28 -3.74
N ASP A 127 7.04 3.36 -4.57
CA ASP A 127 7.70 2.81 -5.77
C ASP A 127 9.17 2.40 -5.52
N GLY A 128 9.49 1.88 -4.33
CA GLY A 128 10.85 1.46 -3.96
C GLY A 128 11.86 2.60 -3.80
N GLY A 129 11.43 3.85 -3.85
CA GLY A 129 12.28 5.05 -3.80
C GLY A 129 12.15 5.83 -2.50
N SER A 130 11.35 6.88 -2.52
CA SER A 130 11.15 7.76 -1.36
C SER A 130 10.38 7.09 -0.24
N SER A 131 10.71 7.42 1.01
CA SER A 131 10.05 6.81 2.17
C SER A 131 9.76 7.78 3.30
N PHE A 132 8.87 7.35 4.21
CA PHE A 132 8.68 7.88 5.55
C PHE A 132 9.09 6.83 6.58
N PRO A 133 9.96 7.17 7.55
CA PRO A 133 10.16 6.31 8.72
C PRO A 133 8.89 6.32 9.58
N LEU A 134 8.46 5.14 10.01
CA LEU A 134 7.27 4.91 10.83
C LEU A 134 7.63 4.28 12.17
N GLN A 135 6.86 4.64 13.19
CA GLN A 135 6.91 4.07 14.53
C GLN A 135 5.50 3.83 15.07
N TYR A 136 5.39 3.20 16.23
CA TYR A 136 4.08 3.00 16.86
C TYR A 136 3.36 4.31 17.13
N GLY A 137 2.06 4.33 16.86
CA GLY A 137 1.19 5.49 16.99
C GLY A 137 1.22 6.43 15.79
N ASP A 138 2.06 6.15 14.78
CA ASP A 138 2.04 6.91 13.53
C ASP A 138 0.86 6.46 12.66
N ARG A 139 0.24 7.41 11.99
CA ARG A 139 -0.83 7.18 11.00
C ARG A 139 -0.45 7.81 9.67
N ILE A 140 -0.55 7.03 8.63
CA ILE A 140 -0.32 7.48 7.25
C ILE A 140 -1.62 7.36 6.46
N GLU A 141 -1.96 8.41 5.73
CA GLU A 141 -3.07 8.41 4.78
C GLU A 141 -2.52 8.15 3.39
N ILE A 142 -3.17 7.25 2.66
CA ILE A 142 -2.88 6.93 1.26
C ILE A 142 -4.18 7.05 0.48
N ARG A 143 -4.14 7.82 -0.60
CA ARG A 143 -5.28 8.05 -1.47
C ARG A 143 -4.85 8.24 -2.92
N ARG A 144 -5.81 8.38 -3.82
CA ARG A 144 -5.56 8.79 -5.19
C ARG A 144 -4.94 10.18 -5.21
N SER A 145 -3.86 10.32 -5.97
CA SER A 145 -3.22 11.61 -6.23
C SER A 145 -3.98 12.42 -7.29
N GLU A 146 -3.97 13.73 -7.16
CA GLU A 146 -4.37 14.65 -8.23
C GLU A 146 -3.33 14.69 -9.36
N GLU A 147 -2.08 14.33 -9.07
CA GLU A 147 -1.04 14.22 -10.07
C GLU A 147 -1.23 12.97 -10.95
N VAL A 148 -0.84 13.09 -12.21
CA VAL A 148 -0.97 12.02 -13.20
C VAL A 148 0.35 11.79 -13.92
N THR A 149 0.67 10.53 -14.18
CA THR A 149 1.76 10.13 -15.07
C THR A 149 1.17 9.67 -16.40
N ASN A 150 1.60 10.29 -17.48
CA ASN A 150 1.21 9.92 -18.84
C ASN A 150 2.18 8.87 -19.38
N LEU A 151 1.70 7.62 -19.53
CA LEU A 151 2.49 6.55 -20.11
C LEU A 151 2.31 6.51 -21.63
N VAL A 152 3.40 6.70 -22.37
CA VAL A 152 3.39 6.61 -23.84
C VAL A 152 3.44 5.14 -24.26
N LYS A 153 2.39 4.70 -24.93
CA LYS A 153 2.29 3.33 -25.43
C LYS A 153 2.94 3.23 -26.84
N LEU A 154 4.13 2.68 -26.91
CA LEU A 154 4.87 2.51 -28.17
C LEU A 154 4.44 1.27 -28.99
N SER A 155 3.70 0.35 -28.42
CA SER A 155 3.26 -0.87 -29.09
C SER A 155 1.74 -1.00 -29.12
N ARG A 156 1.22 -1.70 -30.14
CA ARG A 156 -0.22 -2.01 -30.27
C ARG A 156 -0.67 -3.21 -29.41
N ARG A 157 0.23 -3.84 -28.65
CA ARG A 157 -0.10 -4.99 -27.83
C ARG A 157 -1.06 -4.58 -26.71
N SER A 158 -2.13 -5.36 -26.52
CA SER A 158 -3.05 -5.15 -25.42
C SER A 158 -2.45 -5.67 -24.10
N PHE A 159 -3.00 -5.22 -22.96
CA PHE A 159 -2.66 -5.77 -21.64
C PHE A 159 -2.91 -7.28 -21.61
N LEU A 160 -4.06 -7.73 -22.09
CA LEU A 160 -4.46 -9.14 -22.10
C LEU A 160 -3.51 -10.00 -22.94
N SER A 161 -3.05 -9.51 -24.13
CA SER A 161 -2.09 -10.26 -24.95
C SER A 161 -0.71 -10.39 -24.27
N THR A 162 -0.31 -9.38 -23.51
CA THR A 162 0.94 -9.41 -22.74
C THR A 162 0.82 -10.35 -21.54
N LEU A 163 -0.31 -10.29 -20.86
CA LEU A 163 -0.63 -11.15 -19.71
C LEU A 163 -0.66 -12.63 -20.12
N HIS A 164 -1.40 -12.94 -21.19
CA HIS A 164 -1.47 -14.31 -21.72
C HIS A 164 -0.07 -14.88 -21.99
N LYS A 165 0.80 -14.12 -22.68
CA LYS A 165 2.18 -14.57 -22.95
C LYS A 165 2.98 -14.83 -21.66
N LYS A 166 2.81 -14.01 -20.62
CA LYS A 166 3.54 -14.16 -19.34
C LYS A 166 3.03 -15.30 -18.46
N LEU A 167 1.73 -15.60 -18.55
CA LEU A 167 1.12 -16.69 -17.77
C LEU A 167 1.25 -18.06 -18.45
N SER A 168 1.58 -18.09 -19.75
CA SER A 168 1.74 -19.33 -20.54
C SER A 168 3.21 -19.75 -20.69
N SER A 169 4.13 -19.01 -20.11
CA SER A 169 5.57 -19.31 -20.04
C SER A 169 5.93 -19.81 -18.65
#